data_c0c5384e4430a40edf816a1773dfbe8c
#
_entry.id   c0c5384e4430a40edf816a1773dfbe8c
#
_cell.length_a   1.000
_cell.length_b   1.000
_cell.length_c   1.000
_cell.angle_alpha   90.00
_cell.angle_beta   90.00
_cell.angle_gamma   90.00
#
_symmetry.space_group_name_H-M   'P 1'
#
loop_
_entity.id
_entity.type
_entity.pdbx_description
1 polymer ?
#
loop_
_entity_poly.entity_id
_entity_poly.type
_entity_poly.pdbx_seq_one_letter_code
_entity_poly.pdbx_strand_id
1 'polypeptide(L)'
;MRRLLVPLLIVLATAVACAEPNAQPGRSDPTVAQPAPTELRADGSVPWADLKITDEDLNGRPTAPRAPATGSEPCRAEQLTGRLTGWTRPGTGGETPRGFDAAIGKLIGEVDVRNSSTVECTLQGEVPTTMLAGGREVPMLYTHGINEEARTRVVAVPAGGHASLRLDWSGPFCQPPVVLLELAIELPHDGGTVHAPVTVDERPGCPQGEGVNPRARGTLSASGFTEPVAVSRPPSSPLDQLTVAVQGPATAAAGSRLTFRVTLGNPTDGPLALNPCPAYLVERFSLGDATNDAVNSAQLYRLNCGPLPQIPAGSSAVFEMVAEVPASMRAGRKLTVTWKFYLPHYVQRGDQFGALTLTVV
;
A
#
# COMPACT_ATOMS: atom_id res chain seq x y z
N MET A 1 59.87 -62.76 11.74
CA MET A 1 59.94 -61.35 12.01
C MET A 1 60.78 -60.63 10.97
N ARG A 2 60.24 -60.17 9.89
CA ARG A 2 60.98 -59.42 8.84
C ARG A 2 60.11 -58.21 8.42
N ARG A 3 60.54 -57.04 8.74
CA ARG A 3 59.97 -55.75 8.34
C ARG A 3 60.40 -55.45 6.91
N LEU A 4 59.45 -55.34 5.97
CA LEU A 4 59.68 -54.86 4.61
C LEU A 4 59.32 -53.35 4.61
N LEU A 5 60.30 -52.51 4.38
CA LEU A 5 60.17 -51.10 4.08
C LEU A 5 59.91 -50.94 2.60
N VAL A 6 58.83 -50.28 2.21
CA VAL A 6 58.55 -49.87 0.83
C VAL A 6 58.78 -48.36 0.74
N PRO A 7 59.64 -47.91 -0.17
CA PRO A 7 59.84 -46.50 -0.37
C PRO A 7 58.73 -45.86 -1.19
N LEU A 8 58.16 -44.76 -0.67
CA LEU A 8 57.15 -43.93 -1.32
C LEU A 8 57.82 -42.98 -2.29
N LEU A 9 57.64 -43.17 -3.57
CA LEU A 9 58.08 -42.23 -4.62
C LEU A 9 57.06 -41.09 -4.72
N ILE A 10 57.49 -39.89 -4.36
CA ILE A 10 56.69 -38.66 -4.55
C ILE A 10 57.04 -38.13 -5.95
N VAL A 11 56.09 -38.16 -6.85
CA VAL A 11 56.14 -37.50 -8.17
C VAL A 11 55.53 -36.11 -7.98
N LEU A 12 56.37 -35.07 -8.00
CA LEU A 12 55.92 -33.68 -8.12
C LEU A 12 55.47 -33.40 -9.55
N ALA A 13 54.16 -33.29 -9.77
CA ALA A 13 53.61 -32.75 -10.98
C ALA A 13 53.46 -31.23 -10.81
N THR A 14 54.32 -30.47 -11.51
CA THR A 14 54.15 -29.00 -11.63
C THR A 14 53.05 -28.70 -12.60
N ALA A 15 51.87 -28.33 -12.09
CA ALA A 15 50.77 -27.79 -12.88
C ALA A 15 51.08 -26.33 -13.19
N VAL A 16 51.35 -26.02 -14.45
CA VAL A 16 51.38 -24.67 -14.97
C VAL A 16 49.93 -24.17 -15.07
N ALA A 17 49.48 -23.35 -14.13
CA ALA A 17 48.20 -22.68 -14.21
C ALA A 17 48.29 -21.58 -15.26
N CYS A 18 47.63 -21.80 -16.40
CA CYS A 18 47.28 -20.70 -17.30
C CYS A 18 46.23 -19.84 -16.58
N ALA A 19 46.61 -18.62 -16.22
CA ALA A 19 45.67 -17.61 -15.72
C ALA A 19 44.68 -17.22 -16.84
N GLU A 20 43.45 -17.64 -16.74
CA GLU A 20 42.36 -17.10 -17.55
C GLU A 20 42.16 -15.63 -17.17
N PRO A 21 42.02 -14.73 -18.16
CA PRO A 21 41.71 -13.33 -17.85
C PRO A 21 40.32 -13.29 -17.19
N ASN A 22 40.28 -12.70 -15.99
CA ASN A 22 39.04 -12.38 -15.26
C ASN A 22 38.08 -11.68 -16.21
N ALA A 23 37.05 -12.42 -16.66
CA ALA A 23 35.86 -11.83 -17.25
C ALA A 23 35.18 -10.99 -16.15
N GLN A 24 35.38 -9.68 -16.19
CA GLN A 24 34.56 -8.77 -15.39
C GLN A 24 33.09 -9.08 -15.67
N PRO A 25 32.25 -9.26 -14.62
CA PRO A 25 30.82 -9.39 -14.83
C PRO A 25 30.37 -8.14 -15.61
N GLY A 26 29.81 -8.38 -16.78
CA GLY A 26 29.40 -7.35 -17.71
C GLY A 26 28.59 -6.29 -16.97
N ARG A 27 29.11 -5.08 -16.95
CA ARG A 27 28.36 -3.90 -16.57
C ARG A 27 27.22 -3.87 -17.57
N SER A 28 25.99 -4.20 -17.10
CA SER A 28 24.78 -4.02 -17.89
C SER A 28 24.76 -2.54 -18.26
N ASP A 29 24.96 -2.23 -19.53
CA ASP A 29 24.78 -0.87 -20.02
C ASP A 29 23.41 -0.39 -19.54
N PRO A 30 23.30 0.84 -19.02
CA PRO A 30 22.02 1.40 -18.65
C PRO A 30 21.14 1.33 -19.90
N THR A 31 20.11 0.48 -19.85
CA THR A 31 19.12 0.37 -20.93
C THR A 31 18.59 1.77 -21.14
N VAL A 32 18.95 2.41 -22.24
CA VAL A 32 18.42 3.73 -22.60
C VAL A 32 16.89 3.57 -22.64
N ALA A 33 16.21 4.26 -21.73
CA ALA A 33 14.77 4.21 -21.65
C ALA A 33 14.20 4.62 -23.00
N GLN A 34 13.46 3.72 -23.62
CA GLN A 34 12.84 4.00 -24.92
C GLN A 34 11.81 5.11 -24.72
N PRO A 35 11.82 6.17 -25.52
CA PRO A 35 10.86 7.25 -25.36
C PRO A 35 9.42 6.70 -25.45
N ALA A 36 8.53 7.26 -24.65
CA ALA A 36 7.13 6.86 -24.65
C ALA A 36 6.51 7.08 -26.03
N PRO A 37 5.70 6.14 -26.53
CA PRO A 37 4.97 6.33 -27.78
C PRO A 37 4.09 7.59 -27.73
N THR A 38 4.10 8.39 -28.77
CA THR A 38 3.38 9.67 -28.85
C THR A 38 2.15 9.62 -29.74
N GLU A 39 1.91 8.49 -30.42
CA GLU A 39 0.79 8.31 -31.34
C GLU A 39 -0.16 7.21 -30.85
N LEU A 40 -1.42 7.33 -31.17
CA LEU A 40 -2.42 6.30 -30.94
C LEU A 40 -2.17 5.09 -31.86
N ARG A 41 -2.58 3.92 -31.39
CA ARG A 41 -2.66 2.73 -32.23
C ARG A 41 -3.70 2.89 -33.33
N ALA A 42 -3.67 2.02 -34.32
CA ALA A 42 -4.64 2.03 -35.44
C ALA A 42 -6.10 1.80 -34.96
N ASP A 43 -6.29 1.15 -33.81
CA ASP A 43 -7.61 0.95 -33.18
C ASP A 43 -8.01 2.09 -32.24
N GLY A 44 -7.24 3.18 -32.21
CA GLY A 44 -7.47 4.35 -31.35
C GLY A 44 -7.02 4.18 -29.91
N SER A 45 -6.45 3.04 -29.53
CA SER A 45 -5.94 2.86 -28.18
C SER A 45 -4.61 3.58 -27.95
N VAL A 46 -4.38 4.00 -26.70
CA VAL A 46 -3.10 4.56 -26.25
C VAL A 46 -2.14 3.41 -25.97
N PRO A 47 -0.97 3.35 -26.62
CA PRO A 47 -0.02 2.28 -26.38
C PRO A 47 0.60 2.38 -24.99
N TRP A 48 0.87 1.23 -24.39
CA TRP A 48 1.59 1.16 -23.13
C TRP A 48 3.02 1.67 -23.27
N ALA A 49 3.50 2.32 -22.23
CA ALA A 49 4.90 2.70 -22.05
C ALA A 49 5.40 2.27 -20.68
N ASP A 50 6.65 1.80 -20.61
CA ASP A 50 7.26 1.40 -19.33
C ASP A 50 7.74 2.65 -18.56
N LEU A 51 6.77 3.39 -18.03
CA LEU A 51 6.97 4.60 -17.25
C LEU A 51 6.88 4.29 -15.75
N LYS A 52 7.69 3.34 -15.27
CA LYS A 52 7.78 3.03 -13.84
C LYS A 52 8.24 4.27 -13.07
N ILE A 53 7.61 4.48 -11.94
CA ILE A 53 7.93 5.55 -11.00
C ILE A 53 7.93 5.00 -9.57
N THR A 54 8.50 5.77 -8.69
CA THR A 54 8.51 5.51 -7.25
C THR A 54 7.61 6.50 -6.52
N ASP A 55 7.31 6.24 -5.27
CA ASP A 55 6.61 7.22 -4.41
C ASP A 55 7.42 8.52 -4.30
N GLU A 56 8.75 8.44 -4.31
CA GLU A 56 9.64 9.61 -4.28
C GLU A 56 9.49 10.48 -5.54
N ASP A 57 9.28 9.85 -6.72
CA ASP A 57 9.04 10.59 -7.98
C ASP A 57 7.72 11.37 -7.96
N LEU A 58 6.74 10.95 -7.14
CA LEU A 58 5.45 11.62 -7.03
C LEU A 58 5.41 12.66 -5.92
N ASN A 59 5.93 12.30 -4.78
CA ASN A 59 5.80 13.07 -3.54
C ASN A 59 7.06 13.88 -3.21
N GLY A 60 8.09 13.73 -4.03
CA GLY A 60 9.43 14.20 -3.70
C GLY A 60 10.08 13.32 -2.63
N ARG A 61 11.36 13.56 -2.40
CA ARG A 61 12.06 12.87 -1.31
C ARG A 61 11.40 13.25 0.00
N PRO A 62 11.01 12.28 0.85
CA PRO A 62 10.53 12.60 2.19
C PRO A 62 11.51 13.57 2.85
N THR A 63 10.99 14.67 3.34
CA THR A 63 11.82 15.57 4.15
C THR A 63 12.36 14.73 5.29
N ALA A 64 13.67 14.73 5.49
CA ALA A 64 14.26 13.99 6.60
C ALA A 64 13.52 14.38 7.89
N PRO A 65 13.12 13.40 8.73
CA PRO A 65 12.44 13.69 9.98
C PRO A 65 13.21 14.78 10.72
N ARG A 66 12.52 15.77 11.24
CA ARG A 66 13.14 16.83 12.03
C ARG A 66 13.80 16.17 13.25
N ALA A 67 15.09 16.34 13.40
CA ALA A 67 15.77 15.89 14.61
C ALA A 67 15.18 16.60 15.83
N PRO A 68 14.87 15.87 16.92
CA PRO A 68 14.48 16.48 18.18
C PRO A 68 15.52 17.50 18.66
N ALA A 69 15.08 18.53 19.34
CA ALA A 69 16.01 19.42 20.05
C ALA A 69 16.80 18.62 21.09
N THR A 70 18.04 19.02 21.33
CA THR A 70 18.86 18.34 22.35
C THR A 70 18.18 18.47 23.71
N GLY A 71 17.92 17.33 24.34
CA GLY A 71 17.25 17.26 25.65
C GLY A 71 15.74 17.26 25.61
N SER A 72 15.12 17.09 24.43
CA SER A 72 13.67 16.87 24.36
C SER A 72 13.30 15.57 25.06
N GLU A 73 12.42 15.69 26.05
CA GLU A 73 11.92 14.56 26.83
C GLU A 73 10.79 13.82 26.10
N PRO A 74 10.51 12.54 26.40
CA PRO A 74 9.32 11.86 25.93
C PRO A 74 8.04 12.61 26.30
N CYS A 75 7.07 12.65 25.39
CA CYS A 75 5.77 13.29 25.64
C CYS A 75 5.01 12.54 26.73
N ARG A 76 4.26 13.30 27.53
CA ARG A 76 3.32 12.78 28.51
C ARG A 76 1.89 13.03 28.07
N ALA A 77 0.97 12.16 28.45
CA ALA A 77 -0.42 12.24 28.03
C ALA A 77 -1.08 13.57 28.38
N GLU A 78 -0.74 14.17 29.52
CA GLU A 78 -1.25 15.47 29.94
C GLU A 78 -0.80 16.64 29.03
N GLN A 79 0.23 16.44 28.26
CA GLN A 79 0.71 17.44 27.27
C GLN A 79 0.01 17.31 25.94
N LEU A 80 -0.71 16.20 25.71
CA LEU A 80 -1.21 15.83 24.40
C LEU A 80 -2.74 15.83 24.36
N THR A 81 -3.27 16.20 23.21
CA THR A 81 -4.69 16.02 22.89
C THR A 81 -4.80 15.18 21.63
N GLY A 82 -5.55 14.09 21.69
CA GLY A 82 -5.81 13.22 20.54
C GLY A 82 -7.15 13.53 19.89
N ARG A 83 -7.19 13.51 18.57
CA ARG A 83 -8.42 13.67 17.80
C ARG A 83 -8.39 12.76 16.57
N LEU A 84 -9.40 11.91 16.42
CA LEU A 84 -9.62 11.19 15.16
C LEU A 84 -10.12 12.19 14.09
N THR A 85 -9.41 12.24 12.97
CA THR A 85 -9.74 13.15 11.87
C THR A 85 -10.87 12.63 10.99
N GLY A 86 -11.15 11.33 11.05
CA GLY A 86 -12.21 10.63 10.35
C GLY A 86 -11.78 9.25 9.87
N TRP A 87 -12.74 8.50 9.36
CA TRP A 87 -12.51 7.21 8.73
C TRP A 87 -12.68 7.32 7.22
N THR A 88 -11.89 6.57 6.50
CA THR A 88 -11.98 6.44 5.05
C THR A 88 -12.09 4.96 4.69
N ARG A 89 -12.94 4.63 3.72
CA ARG A 89 -12.96 3.29 3.14
C ARG A 89 -11.89 3.23 2.05
N PRO A 90 -10.94 2.30 2.10
CA PRO A 90 -10.13 2.02 0.94
C PRO A 90 -11.08 1.60 -0.18
N GLY A 91 -10.87 2.13 -1.38
CA GLY A 91 -11.68 1.79 -2.53
C GLY A 91 -11.71 0.28 -2.70
N THR A 92 -12.87 -0.32 -2.45
CA THR A 92 -13.11 -1.71 -2.79
C THR A 92 -13.31 -1.74 -4.28
N GLY A 93 -12.35 -2.28 -4.99
CA GLY A 93 -12.46 -2.40 -6.43
C GLY A 93 -13.70 -3.13 -6.88
N GLY A 94 -14.25 -2.61 -7.90
CA GLY A 94 -15.38 -2.92 -8.78
C GLY A 94 -16.12 -4.24 -8.79
N GLU A 95 -15.72 -5.25 -8.08
CA GLU A 95 -16.60 -6.34 -7.71
C GLU A 95 -17.10 -6.08 -6.30
N THR A 96 -18.41 -5.89 -6.18
CA THR A 96 -19.06 -6.00 -4.87
C THR A 96 -18.56 -7.28 -4.25
N PRO A 97 -17.72 -7.22 -3.17
CA PRO A 97 -17.23 -8.42 -2.53
C PRO A 97 -18.45 -9.28 -2.20
N ARG A 98 -18.52 -10.46 -2.81
CA ARG A 98 -19.65 -11.37 -2.56
C ARG A 98 -19.31 -12.15 -1.30
N GLY A 99 -20.20 -12.14 -0.34
CA GLY A 99 -20.06 -12.92 0.89
C GLY A 99 -19.48 -12.12 2.05
N PHE A 100 -18.74 -12.81 2.89
CA PHE A 100 -18.24 -12.34 4.19
C PHE A 100 -17.45 -11.02 4.11
N ASP A 101 -16.61 -10.84 3.09
CA ASP A 101 -15.74 -9.66 2.93
C ASP A 101 -16.52 -8.37 2.59
N ALA A 102 -17.69 -8.48 1.94
CA ALA A 102 -18.53 -7.31 1.62
C ALA A 102 -19.14 -6.67 2.85
N ALA A 103 -19.48 -7.50 3.84
CA ALA A 103 -20.10 -7.06 5.09
C ALA A 103 -19.09 -6.48 6.09
N ILE A 104 -17.81 -6.77 5.91
CA ILE A 104 -16.78 -6.52 6.92
C ILE A 104 -16.01 -5.23 6.66
N GLY A 105 -16.00 -4.64 5.55
CA GLY A 105 -15.32 -3.40 5.20
C GLY A 105 -14.04 -3.08 6.02
N LYS A 106 -13.01 -2.59 5.35
CA LYS A 106 -11.84 -2.02 6.00
C LYS A 106 -12.02 -0.51 6.13
N LEU A 107 -11.71 0.06 7.28
CA LEU A 107 -11.66 1.50 7.49
C LEU A 107 -10.23 1.90 7.78
N ILE A 108 -9.81 3.02 7.23
CA ILE A 108 -8.54 3.66 7.53
C ILE A 108 -8.85 4.97 8.25
N GLY A 109 -8.28 5.12 9.44
CA GLY A 109 -8.41 6.33 10.25
C GLY A 109 -7.06 7.00 10.47
N GLU A 110 -7.09 8.25 10.85
CA GLU A 110 -5.93 9.00 11.27
C GLU A 110 -6.25 9.74 12.55
N VAL A 111 -5.39 9.56 13.56
CA VAL A 111 -5.46 10.34 14.80
C VAL A 111 -4.43 11.45 14.72
N ASP A 112 -4.90 12.68 14.83
CA ASP A 112 -4.06 13.85 15.05
C ASP A 112 -3.79 13.98 16.54
N VAL A 113 -2.51 14.00 16.92
CA VAL A 113 -2.07 14.18 18.29
C VAL A 113 -1.34 15.52 18.37
N ARG A 114 -1.90 16.45 19.14
CA ARG A 114 -1.36 17.81 19.29
C ARG A 114 -0.68 17.97 20.64
N ASN A 115 0.54 18.51 20.63
CA ASN A 115 1.21 18.97 21.85
C ASN A 115 0.61 20.32 22.31
N SER A 116 -0.14 20.30 23.37
CA SER A 116 -0.75 21.49 23.98
C SER A 116 0.14 22.19 25.00
N SER A 117 1.33 21.65 25.28
CA SER A 117 2.29 22.24 26.19
C SER A 117 3.12 23.35 25.52
N THR A 118 3.94 24.03 26.32
CA THR A 118 4.83 25.13 25.86
C THR A 118 6.24 24.63 25.49
N VAL A 119 6.50 23.33 25.61
CA VAL A 119 7.80 22.72 25.34
C VAL A 119 7.70 21.64 24.29
N GLU A 120 8.76 21.46 23.51
CA GLU A 120 8.87 20.35 22.59
C GLU A 120 9.01 19.04 23.37
N CYS A 121 8.35 17.98 22.91
CA CYS A 121 8.52 16.64 23.39
C CYS A 121 8.67 15.63 22.23
N THR A 122 8.98 14.39 22.53
CA THR A 122 9.17 13.34 21.51
C THR A 122 8.16 12.23 21.67
N LEU A 123 7.64 11.74 20.52
CA LEU A 123 6.86 10.51 20.43
C LEU A 123 7.71 9.46 19.74
N GLN A 124 7.77 8.27 20.31
CA GLN A 124 8.53 7.18 19.74
C GLN A 124 7.59 6.10 19.22
N GLY A 125 7.84 5.67 18.00
CA GLY A 125 7.46 4.40 17.42
C GLY A 125 6.01 3.97 17.56
N GLU A 126 5.86 2.68 17.65
CA GLU A 126 4.56 2.04 17.88
C GLU A 126 4.08 2.23 19.29
N VAL A 127 2.81 2.45 19.42
CA VAL A 127 2.15 2.55 20.71
C VAL A 127 0.93 1.63 20.77
N PRO A 128 0.75 0.88 21.85
CA PRO A 128 -0.46 0.11 22.06
C PRO A 128 -1.67 1.03 21.94
N THR A 129 -2.59 0.66 21.04
CA THR A 129 -3.81 1.44 20.83
C THR A 129 -5.00 0.51 20.93
N THR A 130 -5.90 0.77 21.86
CA THR A 130 -7.12 0.01 22.09
C THR A 130 -8.35 0.85 21.85
N MET A 131 -9.44 0.23 21.47
CA MET A 131 -10.74 0.88 21.34
C MET A 131 -11.57 0.62 22.60
N LEU A 132 -12.08 1.68 23.17
CA LEU A 132 -12.97 1.64 24.31
C LEU A 132 -14.40 1.96 23.91
N ALA A 133 -15.36 1.27 24.50
CA ALA A 133 -16.78 1.54 24.38
C ALA A 133 -17.34 1.80 25.79
N GLY A 134 -17.69 3.06 26.09
CA GLY A 134 -18.10 3.45 27.43
C GLY A 134 -17.06 3.12 28.51
N GLY A 135 -15.80 3.32 28.20
CA GLY A 135 -14.68 3.07 29.10
C GLY A 135 -14.26 1.59 29.23
N ARG A 136 -14.89 0.68 28.47
CA ARG A 136 -14.52 -0.74 28.46
C ARG A 136 -13.87 -1.11 27.14
N GLU A 137 -12.82 -1.90 27.19
CA GLU A 137 -12.17 -2.40 26.00
C GLU A 137 -13.13 -3.20 25.11
N VAL A 138 -13.14 -2.85 23.81
CA VAL A 138 -13.88 -3.60 22.81
C VAL A 138 -13.11 -4.90 22.53
N PRO A 139 -13.77 -6.07 22.52
CA PRO A 139 -13.09 -7.34 22.29
C PRO A 139 -12.70 -7.49 20.80
N MET A 140 -11.56 -6.94 20.46
CA MET A 140 -10.96 -6.96 19.12
C MET A 140 -9.58 -7.64 19.18
N LEU A 141 -9.02 -7.95 18.02
CA LEU A 141 -7.61 -8.24 17.89
C LEU A 141 -6.86 -6.92 17.67
N TYR A 142 -6.02 -6.58 18.61
CA TYR A 142 -5.17 -5.40 18.51
C TYR A 142 -3.81 -5.81 17.95
N THR A 143 -3.40 -5.16 16.87
CA THR A 143 -2.11 -5.41 16.23
C THR A 143 -1.36 -4.10 16.06
N HIS A 144 -0.04 -4.20 16.07
CA HIS A 144 0.84 -3.07 15.81
C HIS A 144 1.43 -3.24 14.42
N GLY A 145 1.63 -2.16 13.72
CA GLY A 145 2.26 -2.19 12.39
C GLY A 145 3.65 -2.83 12.47
N ILE A 146 3.93 -3.76 11.55
CA ILE A 146 5.16 -4.60 11.58
C ILE A 146 6.38 -3.83 11.01
N ASN A 147 6.26 -2.54 10.77
CA ASN A 147 7.33 -1.77 10.16
C ASN A 147 8.42 -1.44 11.19
N GLU A 148 9.59 -2.08 11.07
CA GLU A 148 10.76 -1.84 11.93
C GLU A 148 11.17 -0.36 11.96
N GLU A 149 11.05 0.33 10.82
CA GLU A 149 11.34 1.76 10.75
C GLU A 149 10.37 2.58 11.62
N ALA A 150 9.09 2.22 11.65
CA ALA A 150 8.11 2.87 12.49
C ALA A 150 8.39 2.67 13.99
N ARG A 151 8.94 1.51 14.37
CA ARG A 151 9.29 1.21 15.77
C ARG A 151 10.44 2.06 16.30
N THR A 152 11.39 2.38 15.46
CA THR A 152 12.60 3.11 15.83
C THR A 152 12.50 4.61 15.59
N ARG A 153 11.47 5.05 14.85
CA ARG A 153 11.26 6.45 14.52
C ARG A 153 10.91 7.27 15.77
N VAL A 154 11.65 8.35 15.96
CA VAL A 154 11.33 9.36 16.97
C VAL A 154 10.78 10.59 16.26
N VAL A 155 9.58 11.01 16.64
CA VAL A 155 8.91 12.19 16.10
C VAL A 155 9.03 13.33 17.10
N ALA A 156 9.65 14.43 16.70
CA ALA A 156 9.69 15.65 17.49
C ALA A 156 8.38 16.40 17.35
N VAL A 157 7.70 16.69 18.46
CA VAL A 157 6.44 17.43 18.48
C VAL A 157 6.66 18.77 19.18
N PRO A 158 6.87 19.86 18.43
CA PRO A 158 7.05 21.20 18.99
C PRO A 158 5.87 21.64 19.85
N ALA A 159 6.06 22.66 20.67
CA ALA A 159 4.96 23.35 21.35
C ALA A 159 3.87 23.75 20.34
N GLY A 160 2.63 23.32 20.58
CA GLY A 160 1.51 23.53 19.66
C GLY A 160 1.58 22.72 18.36
N GLY A 161 2.64 21.92 18.16
CA GLY A 161 2.82 21.05 17.01
C GLY A 161 1.99 19.77 17.07
N HIS A 162 2.05 18.99 16.00
CA HIS A 162 1.21 17.82 15.80
C HIS A 162 2.04 16.61 15.41
N ALA A 163 1.51 15.42 15.65
CA ALA A 163 1.94 14.15 15.11
C ALA A 163 0.71 13.34 14.66
N SER A 164 0.90 12.41 13.74
CA SER A 164 -0.17 11.57 13.23
C SER A 164 0.04 10.10 13.58
N LEU A 165 -1.05 9.40 13.86
CA LEU A 165 -1.12 7.96 14.05
C LEU A 165 -2.16 7.38 13.09
N ARG A 166 -1.75 6.50 12.19
CA ARG A 166 -2.67 5.82 11.27
C ARG A 166 -3.25 4.57 11.91
N LEU A 167 -4.53 4.36 11.67
CA LEU A 167 -5.29 3.20 12.12
C LEU A 167 -5.87 2.44 10.93
N ASP A 168 -5.83 1.12 11.01
CA ASP A 168 -6.54 0.22 10.12
C ASP A 168 -7.54 -0.59 10.95
N TRP A 169 -8.83 -0.41 10.70
CA TRP A 169 -9.90 -1.14 11.35
C TRP A 169 -10.59 -2.06 10.35
N SER A 170 -10.54 -3.36 10.59
CA SER A 170 -11.12 -4.37 9.70
C SER A 170 -11.84 -5.46 10.48
N GLY A 171 -12.66 -6.23 9.77
CA GLY A 171 -13.42 -7.33 10.36
C GLY A 171 -14.73 -6.90 11.01
N PRO A 172 -15.50 -7.86 11.56
CA PRO A 172 -16.82 -7.60 12.08
C PRO A 172 -16.80 -6.72 13.32
N PHE A 173 -17.76 -5.80 13.38
CA PHE A 173 -18.02 -5.00 14.56
C PHE A 173 -19.46 -5.19 15.01
N CYS A 174 -19.66 -6.11 15.94
CA CYS A 174 -20.99 -6.54 16.40
C CYS A 174 -21.38 -5.93 17.75
N GLN A 175 -20.87 -4.78 18.10
CA GLN A 175 -21.22 -4.05 19.31
C GLN A 175 -22.52 -3.24 19.12
N PRO A 176 -23.33 -3.04 20.18
CA PRO A 176 -24.49 -2.18 20.09
C PRO A 176 -24.16 -0.78 19.58
N PRO A 177 -25.07 -0.15 18.83
CA PRO A 177 -24.79 1.14 18.16
C PRO A 177 -24.62 2.34 19.10
N VAL A 178 -24.83 2.18 20.38
CA VAL A 178 -24.99 3.31 21.31
C VAL A 178 -23.89 3.32 22.32
N VAL A 179 -22.69 3.70 21.92
CA VAL A 179 -21.70 4.02 22.93
C VAL A 179 -20.68 4.97 22.34
N LEU A 180 -20.29 5.96 23.12
CA LEU A 180 -19.13 6.76 22.83
C LEU A 180 -17.94 5.82 22.68
N LEU A 181 -17.40 5.75 21.48
CA LEU A 181 -16.16 5.06 21.20
C LEU A 181 -15.01 6.03 21.41
N GLU A 182 -13.94 5.49 21.93
CA GLU A 182 -12.74 6.24 22.24
C GLU A 182 -11.53 5.35 21.96
N LEU A 183 -10.47 5.94 21.46
CA LEU A 183 -9.16 5.29 21.35
C LEU A 183 -8.36 5.63 22.60
N ALA A 184 -7.81 4.61 23.23
CA ALA A 184 -6.82 4.73 24.26
C ALA A 184 -5.44 4.39 23.67
N ILE A 185 -4.56 5.37 23.62
CA ILE A 185 -3.24 5.32 23.02
C ILE A 185 -2.22 5.37 24.15
N GLU A 186 -1.59 4.24 24.46
CA GLU A 186 -0.61 4.14 25.55
C GLU A 186 0.74 4.67 25.09
N LEU A 187 1.24 5.67 25.77
CA LEU A 187 2.56 6.23 25.50
C LEU A 187 3.66 5.40 26.19
N PRO A 188 4.83 5.21 25.54
CA PRO A 188 5.96 4.52 26.14
C PRO A 188 6.53 5.32 27.32
N HIS A 189 7.43 4.70 28.08
CA HIS A 189 8.14 5.31 29.20
C HIS A 189 7.23 5.88 30.30
N ASP A 190 6.15 5.17 30.62
CA ASP A 190 5.14 5.62 31.59
C ASP A 190 4.55 7.01 31.28
N GLY A 191 4.49 7.36 30.00
CA GLY A 191 3.95 8.63 29.50
C GLY A 191 2.45 8.79 29.69
N GLY A 192 1.74 7.74 30.12
CA GLY A 192 0.28 7.74 30.32
C GLY A 192 -0.49 7.39 29.04
N THR A 193 -1.80 7.61 29.07
CA THR A 193 -2.70 7.26 27.96
C THR A 193 -3.34 8.51 27.37
N VAL A 194 -3.20 8.69 26.06
CA VAL A 194 -3.90 9.73 25.31
C VAL A 194 -5.25 9.17 24.85
N HIS A 195 -6.31 9.90 25.15
CA HIS A 195 -7.66 9.55 24.76
C HIS A 195 -8.10 10.36 23.53
N ALA A 196 -8.57 9.66 22.49
CA ALA A 196 -9.06 10.29 21.27
C ALA A 196 -10.51 9.83 21.00
N PRO A 197 -11.51 10.72 21.14
CA PRO A 197 -12.89 10.40 20.81
C PRO A 197 -13.03 9.94 19.36
N VAL A 198 -13.78 8.86 19.15
CA VAL A 198 -14.12 8.33 17.85
C VAL A 198 -15.51 8.79 17.47
N THR A 199 -15.59 9.83 16.65
CA THR A 199 -16.85 10.23 16.01
C THR A 199 -17.08 9.31 14.83
N VAL A 200 -18.07 8.43 14.88
CA VAL A 200 -18.27 7.39 13.88
C VAL A 200 -19.60 7.52 13.21
N ASP A 201 -19.58 8.04 12.00
CA ASP A 201 -20.68 7.86 11.05
C ASP A 201 -20.56 6.51 10.32
N GLU A 202 -19.34 5.95 10.23
CA GLU A 202 -19.06 4.71 9.57
C GLU A 202 -18.39 3.70 10.51
N ARG A 203 -18.90 2.46 10.50
CA ARG A 203 -18.38 1.32 11.25
C ARG A 203 -18.25 0.11 10.32
N PRO A 204 -17.33 -0.81 10.55
CA PRO A 204 -17.39 -2.12 9.93
C PRO A 204 -18.72 -2.77 10.25
N GLY A 205 -19.30 -3.49 9.27
CA GLY A 205 -20.59 -4.16 9.46
C GLY A 205 -20.50 -5.32 10.44
N CYS A 206 -21.65 -5.70 11.00
CA CYS A 206 -21.82 -6.97 11.69
C CYS A 206 -22.51 -7.94 10.72
N PRO A 207 -21.78 -8.88 10.11
CA PRO A 207 -22.36 -9.81 9.17
C PRO A 207 -23.36 -10.74 9.88
N GLN A 208 -24.48 -10.99 9.23
CA GLN A 208 -25.50 -11.93 9.68
C GLN A 208 -25.75 -12.97 8.59
N GLY A 209 -25.95 -14.21 8.94
CA GLY A 209 -26.27 -15.27 7.99
C GLY A 209 -25.60 -16.61 8.29
N GLU A 210 -25.93 -17.62 7.49
CA GLU A 210 -25.30 -18.93 7.58
C GLU A 210 -23.84 -18.87 7.21
N GLY A 211 -22.98 -19.52 7.96
CA GLY A 211 -21.52 -19.56 7.74
C GLY A 211 -20.73 -18.41 8.40
N VAL A 212 -21.41 -17.44 8.99
CA VAL A 212 -20.74 -16.38 9.73
C VAL A 212 -20.30 -16.93 11.10
N ASN A 213 -19.02 -16.81 11.39
CA ASN A 213 -18.49 -17.16 12.71
C ASN A 213 -18.91 -16.05 13.72
N PRO A 214 -19.84 -16.34 14.65
CA PRO A 214 -20.27 -15.34 15.62
C PRO A 214 -19.18 -14.94 16.62
N ARG A 215 -18.06 -15.65 16.62
CA ARG A 215 -16.88 -15.35 17.43
C ARG A 215 -15.80 -14.62 16.64
N ALA A 216 -16.01 -14.32 15.36
CA ALA A 216 -15.07 -13.52 14.59
C ALA A 216 -14.93 -12.16 15.26
N ARG A 217 -13.70 -11.74 15.45
CA ARG A 217 -13.38 -10.46 16.07
C ARG A 217 -12.86 -9.53 14.99
N GLY A 218 -13.21 -8.26 15.11
CA GLY A 218 -12.56 -7.22 14.33
C GLY A 218 -11.10 -7.09 14.71
N THR A 219 -10.34 -6.46 13.84
CA THR A 219 -8.92 -6.15 14.06
C THR A 219 -8.75 -4.65 13.99
N LEU A 220 -8.09 -4.08 14.97
CA LEU A 220 -7.58 -2.72 14.96
C LEU A 220 -6.05 -2.77 14.93
N SER A 221 -5.48 -2.19 13.89
CA SER A 221 -4.02 -2.05 13.75
C SER A 221 -3.66 -0.58 13.83
N ALA A 222 -2.69 -0.24 14.67
CA ALA A 222 -2.11 1.10 14.75
C ALA A 222 -0.72 1.10 14.13
N SER A 223 -0.39 2.14 13.36
CA SER A 223 0.98 2.39 12.92
C SER A 223 1.80 3.04 14.05
N GLY A 224 3.08 3.27 13.80
CA GLY A 224 3.86 4.20 14.63
C GLY A 224 3.44 5.65 14.39
N PHE A 225 3.86 6.52 15.28
CA PHE A 225 3.75 7.96 15.06
C PHE A 225 4.56 8.41 13.85
N THR A 226 3.98 9.35 13.12
CA THR A 226 4.64 10.02 12.01
C THR A 226 4.49 11.54 12.17
N GLU A 227 5.36 12.27 11.52
CA GLU A 227 5.12 13.70 11.35
C GLU A 227 3.78 13.90 10.65
N PRO A 228 3.01 14.95 11.02
CA PRO A 228 1.75 15.18 10.36
C PRO A 228 2.04 15.40 8.88
N VAL A 229 1.54 14.50 8.07
CA VAL A 229 1.41 14.79 6.66
C VAL A 229 0.45 15.97 6.61
N ALA A 230 0.90 17.09 6.07
CA ALA A 230 0.00 18.20 5.78
C ALA A 230 -1.03 17.70 4.78
N VAL A 231 -2.07 17.04 5.26
CA VAL A 231 -3.22 16.65 4.47
C VAL A 231 -4.02 17.93 4.29
N SER A 232 -3.51 18.80 3.44
CA SER A 232 -4.42 19.61 2.68
C SER A 232 -5.27 18.58 1.93
N ARG A 233 -6.50 18.34 2.39
CA ARG A 233 -7.47 17.53 1.65
C ARG A 233 -7.45 18.11 0.24
N PRO A 234 -6.82 17.47 -0.74
CA PRO A 234 -6.73 18.07 -2.04
C PRO A 234 -8.15 18.25 -2.52
N PRO A 235 -8.45 19.33 -3.23
CA PRO A 235 -9.74 19.47 -3.87
C PRO A 235 -9.97 18.18 -4.68
N SER A 236 -11.22 17.72 -4.75
CA SER A 236 -11.61 16.56 -5.54
C SER A 236 -10.90 16.63 -6.90
N SER A 237 -10.09 15.63 -7.21
CA SER A 237 -9.44 15.59 -8.51
C SER A 237 -10.52 15.47 -9.57
N PRO A 238 -10.45 16.19 -10.69
CA PRO A 238 -11.32 15.92 -11.82
C PRO A 238 -11.32 14.45 -12.25
N LEU A 239 -10.21 13.75 -12.00
CA LEU A 239 -10.06 12.31 -12.26
C LEU A 239 -10.98 11.45 -11.36
N ASP A 240 -11.48 11.98 -10.25
CA ASP A 240 -12.47 11.31 -9.38
C ASP A 240 -13.80 11.04 -10.10
N GLN A 241 -14.02 11.67 -11.23
CA GLN A 241 -15.22 11.53 -12.03
C GLN A 241 -15.08 10.46 -13.13
N LEU A 242 -13.86 9.99 -13.41
CA LEU A 242 -13.63 8.96 -14.39
C LEU A 242 -14.15 7.60 -13.91
N THR A 243 -14.76 6.85 -14.83
CA THR A 243 -15.05 5.43 -14.63
C THR A 243 -13.91 4.58 -15.17
N VAL A 244 -13.70 3.40 -14.58
CA VAL A 244 -12.63 2.48 -14.97
C VAL A 244 -13.20 1.11 -15.28
N ALA A 245 -12.86 0.57 -16.45
CA ALA A 245 -13.13 -0.82 -16.80
C ALA A 245 -11.84 -1.50 -17.27
N VAL A 246 -11.61 -2.73 -16.82
CA VAL A 246 -10.42 -3.52 -17.17
C VAL A 246 -10.84 -4.77 -17.93
N GLN A 247 -10.17 -5.04 -19.05
CA GLN A 247 -10.41 -6.21 -19.88
C GLN A 247 -9.09 -6.83 -20.33
N GLY A 248 -9.05 -8.16 -20.36
CA GLY A 248 -7.87 -8.90 -20.79
C GLY A 248 -8.15 -10.38 -21.02
N PRO A 249 -7.11 -11.18 -21.28
CA PRO A 249 -7.26 -12.61 -21.53
C PRO A 249 -7.67 -13.35 -20.26
N ALA A 250 -8.44 -14.42 -20.43
CA ALA A 250 -8.85 -15.30 -19.33
C ALA A 250 -7.71 -16.22 -18.82
N THR A 251 -6.64 -16.36 -19.60
CA THR A 251 -5.48 -17.19 -19.27
C THR A 251 -4.18 -16.51 -19.65
N ALA A 252 -3.08 -16.85 -18.95
CA ALA A 252 -1.73 -16.44 -19.32
C ALA A 252 -0.71 -17.45 -18.80
N ALA A 253 0.42 -17.60 -19.48
CA ALA A 253 1.49 -18.48 -19.03
C ALA A 253 2.29 -17.88 -17.87
N ALA A 254 2.77 -18.71 -16.95
CA ALA A 254 3.69 -18.27 -15.90
C ALA A 254 4.95 -17.66 -16.52
N GLY A 255 5.45 -16.56 -15.96
CA GLY A 255 6.61 -15.81 -16.45
C GLY A 255 6.34 -14.99 -17.72
N SER A 256 5.12 -15.01 -18.27
CA SER A 256 4.80 -14.23 -19.46
C SER A 256 4.42 -12.77 -19.17
N ARG A 257 4.47 -11.95 -20.21
CA ARG A 257 3.90 -10.61 -20.18
C ARG A 257 2.41 -10.67 -20.51
N LEU A 258 1.59 -10.19 -19.61
CA LEU A 258 0.15 -10.05 -19.75
C LEU A 258 -0.16 -8.67 -20.32
N THR A 259 -0.72 -8.61 -21.53
CA THR A 259 -1.28 -7.38 -22.07
C THR A 259 -2.78 -7.33 -21.78
N PHE A 260 -3.25 -6.22 -21.26
CA PHE A 260 -4.66 -5.98 -20.94
C PHE A 260 -5.05 -4.54 -21.30
N ARG A 261 -6.33 -4.22 -21.27
CA ARG A 261 -6.85 -2.91 -21.63
C ARG A 261 -7.57 -2.27 -20.45
N VAL A 262 -7.32 -0.99 -20.25
CA VAL A 262 -8.04 -0.15 -19.29
C VAL A 262 -8.82 0.89 -20.11
N THR A 263 -10.12 0.91 -19.90
CA THR A 263 -11.00 1.93 -20.47
C THR A 263 -11.31 2.96 -19.39
N LEU A 264 -10.97 4.21 -19.65
CA LEU A 264 -11.33 5.36 -18.82
C LEU A 264 -12.50 6.07 -19.46
N GLY A 265 -13.64 6.11 -18.79
CA GLY A 265 -14.84 6.81 -19.26
C GLY A 265 -14.99 8.16 -18.57
N ASN A 266 -15.28 9.19 -19.33
CA ASN A 266 -15.63 10.52 -18.82
C ASN A 266 -17.14 10.71 -18.89
N PRO A 267 -17.88 10.53 -17.79
CA PRO A 267 -19.34 10.69 -17.79
C PRO A 267 -19.79 12.17 -17.69
N THR A 268 -18.85 13.11 -17.62
CA THR A 268 -19.18 14.53 -17.41
C THR A 268 -19.49 15.26 -18.70
N ASP A 269 -20.09 16.44 -18.60
CA ASP A 269 -20.43 17.31 -19.72
C ASP A 269 -19.23 18.12 -20.27
N GLY A 270 -18.08 18.02 -19.62
CA GLY A 270 -16.84 18.71 -20.02
C GLY A 270 -15.67 17.74 -20.25
N PRO A 271 -14.64 18.15 -21.00
CA PRO A 271 -13.45 17.35 -21.17
C PRO A 271 -12.68 17.23 -19.85
N LEU A 272 -12.14 16.05 -19.54
CA LEU A 272 -11.29 15.80 -18.37
C LEU A 272 -9.82 15.73 -18.81
N ALA A 273 -9.03 16.67 -18.34
CA ALA A 273 -7.60 16.71 -18.62
C ALA A 273 -6.84 15.60 -17.89
N LEU A 274 -5.93 14.95 -18.61
CA LEU A 274 -4.97 13.97 -18.06
C LEU A 274 -3.58 14.59 -17.86
N ASN A 275 -3.45 15.90 -17.98
CA ASN A 275 -2.18 16.60 -17.80
C ASN A 275 -2.18 17.39 -16.46
N PRO A 276 -1.20 17.16 -15.56
CA PRO A 276 -0.08 16.22 -15.71
C PRO A 276 -0.54 14.77 -15.78
N CYS A 277 0.19 13.93 -16.54
CA CYS A 277 -0.15 12.52 -16.68
C CYS A 277 -0.26 11.85 -15.32
N PRO A 278 -1.42 11.29 -14.95
CA PRO A 278 -1.64 10.74 -13.62
C PRO A 278 -0.80 9.48 -13.40
N ALA A 279 -0.50 9.22 -12.15
CA ALA A 279 0.07 7.94 -11.75
C ALA A 279 -1.02 6.88 -11.59
N TYR A 280 -0.66 5.63 -11.80
CA TYR A 280 -1.51 4.48 -11.54
C TYR A 280 -0.74 3.33 -10.93
N LEU A 281 -1.43 2.50 -10.18
CA LEU A 281 -0.90 1.33 -9.52
C LEU A 281 -1.45 0.08 -10.21
N VAL A 282 -0.55 -0.86 -10.51
CA VAL A 282 -0.91 -2.23 -10.90
C VAL A 282 -0.54 -3.14 -9.75
N GLU A 283 -1.55 -3.76 -9.17
CA GLU A 283 -1.35 -4.77 -8.12
C GLU A 283 -1.61 -6.16 -8.70
N ARG A 284 -0.83 -7.13 -8.27
CA ARG A 284 -0.98 -8.54 -8.62
C ARG A 284 -1.20 -9.31 -7.35
N PHE A 285 -2.31 -10.00 -7.29
CA PHE A 285 -2.71 -10.76 -6.12
C PHE A 285 -3.10 -12.18 -6.49
N SER A 286 -2.62 -13.15 -5.74
CA SER A 286 -3.07 -14.53 -5.77
C SER A 286 -3.08 -15.07 -4.35
N LEU A 287 -4.21 -15.64 -3.96
CA LEU A 287 -4.28 -16.38 -2.70
C LEU A 287 -3.39 -17.62 -2.81
N GLY A 288 -2.40 -17.71 -1.90
CA GLY A 288 -1.62 -18.92 -1.71
C GLY A 288 -2.51 -20.07 -1.21
N ASP A 289 -2.05 -21.30 -1.40
CA ASP A 289 -2.51 -22.41 -0.59
C ASP A 289 -1.58 -22.57 0.64
N ALA A 290 -1.75 -23.68 1.37
CA ALA A 290 -0.93 -23.98 2.54
C ALA A 290 0.61 -24.04 2.27
N THR A 291 1.06 -23.85 1.03
CA THR A 291 2.45 -23.91 0.58
C THR A 291 3.10 -22.55 0.34
N ASN A 292 2.47 -21.44 0.73
CA ASN A 292 3.01 -20.07 0.62
C ASN A 292 3.22 -19.51 -0.80
N ASP A 293 2.57 -20.02 -1.82
CA ASP A 293 2.63 -19.45 -3.18
C ASP A 293 1.80 -18.17 -3.36
N ALA A 294 1.57 -17.42 -2.27
CA ALA A 294 0.84 -16.17 -2.34
C ALA A 294 1.65 -15.12 -3.11
N VAL A 295 1.01 -14.51 -4.10
CA VAL A 295 1.57 -13.36 -4.81
C VAL A 295 0.90 -12.12 -4.27
N ASN A 296 1.71 -11.18 -3.81
CA ASN A 296 1.25 -9.83 -3.48
C ASN A 296 2.34 -8.86 -3.90
N SER A 297 2.11 -8.16 -5.00
CA SER A 297 3.08 -7.21 -5.51
C SER A 297 2.38 -6.03 -6.16
N ALA A 298 2.93 -4.86 -5.99
CA ALA A 298 2.43 -3.63 -6.53
C ALA A 298 3.54 -2.91 -7.31
N GLN A 299 3.18 -2.30 -8.42
CA GLN A 299 4.09 -1.49 -9.21
C GLN A 299 3.40 -0.20 -9.64
N LEU A 300 4.07 0.90 -9.41
CA LEU A 300 3.61 2.24 -9.73
C LEU A 300 4.14 2.67 -11.09
N TYR A 301 3.27 3.31 -11.87
CA TYR A 301 3.58 3.81 -13.20
C TYR A 301 2.97 5.19 -13.40
N ARG A 302 3.52 5.93 -14.36
CA ARG A 302 2.86 7.11 -14.92
C ARG A 302 2.09 6.72 -16.18
N LEU A 303 0.86 7.21 -16.31
CA LEU A 303 0.04 6.97 -17.49
C LEU A 303 0.69 7.60 -18.73
N ASN A 304 0.73 6.88 -19.85
CA ASN A 304 1.16 7.45 -21.11
C ASN A 304 0.01 8.30 -21.70
N CYS A 305 -0.12 9.53 -21.27
CA CYS A 305 -1.17 10.44 -21.74
C CYS A 305 -0.71 11.38 -22.87
N GLY A 306 0.53 11.25 -23.35
CA GLY A 306 1.05 12.05 -24.46
C GLY A 306 0.18 12.00 -25.72
N PRO A 307 -0.25 10.79 -26.18
CA PRO A 307 -1.13 10.69 -27.35
C PRO A 307 -2.55 11.21 -27.11
N LEU A 308 -3.01 11.26 -25.84
CA LEU A 308 -4.36 11.64 -25.49
C LEU A 308 -4.36 12.47 -24.18
N PRO A 309 -4.11 13.77 -24.25
CA PRO A 309 -3.94 14.61 -23.07
C PRO A 309 -5.26 14.93 -22.34
N GLN A 310 -6.40 14.58 -22.91
CA GLN A 310 -7.73 14.75 -22.31
C GLN A 310 -8.72 13.74 -22.86
N ILE A 311 -9.73 13.40 -22.05
CA ILE A 311 -10.86 12.57 -22.46
C ILE A 311 -12.06 13.49 -22.70
N PRO A 312 -12.62 13.57 -23.93
CA PRO A 312 -13.76 14.43 -24.23
C PRO A 312 -14.98 14.09 -23.36
N ALA A 313 -15.90 15.03 -23.25
CA ALA A 313 -17.17 14.86 -22.55
C ALA A 313 -17.95 13.66 -23.09
N GLY A 314 -18.54 12.85 -22.21
CA GLY A 314 -19.35 11.70 -22.56
C GLY A 314 -18.62 10.60 -23.34
N SER A 315 -17.28 10.67 -23.43
CA SER A 315 -16.45 9.75 -24.21
C SER A 315 -15.62 8.83 -23.35
N SER A 316 -14.97 7.87 -23.98
CA SER A 316 -14.01 7.00 -23.30
C SER A 316 -12.69 6.88 -24.08
N ALA A 317 -11.64 6.56 -23.36
CA ALA A 317 -10.31 6.30 -23.89
C ALA A 317 -9.83 4.91 -23.47
N VAL A 318 -9.19 4.20 -24.38
CA VAL A 318 -8.64 2.86 -24.12
C VAL A 318 -7.14 2.95 -24.04
N PHE A 319 -6.58 2.44 -22.95
CA PHE A 319 -5.14 2.36 -22.70
C PHE A 319 -4.70 0.90 -22.70
N GLU A 320 -3.66 0.59 -23.47
CA GLU A 320 -2.99 -0.69 -23.33
C GLU A 320 -2.15 -0.68 -22.04
N MET A 321 -2.18 -1.79 -21.33
CA MET A 321 -1.42 -2.01 -20.10
C MET A 321 -0.66 -3.32 -20.16
N VAL A 322 0.42 -3.39 -19.42
CA VAL A 322 1.23 -4.60 -19.31
C VAL A 322 1.48 -4.91 -17.84
N ALA A 323 1.33 -6.17 -17.48
CA ALA A 323 1.77 -6.72 -16.21
C ALA A 323 2.58 -7.99 -16.46
N GLU A 324 3.41 -8.38 -15.53
CA GLU A 324 4.14 -9.64 -15.59
C GLU A 324 3.41 -10.70 -14.77
N VAL A 325 3.20 -11.86 -15.34
CA VAL A 325 2.72 -13.04 -14.62
C VAL A 325 3.91 -13.62 -13.87
N PRO A 326 3.88 -13.76 -12.54
CA PRO A 326 5.03 -14.29 -11.81
C PRO A 326 5.43 -15.69 -12.31
N ALA A 327 6.72 -15.88 -12.57
CA ALA A 327 7.24 -17.15 -13.07
C ALA A 327 7.11 -18.31 -12.04
N SER A 328 6.97 -17.95 -10.76
CA SER A 328 6.77 -18.92 -9.68
C SER A 328 5.35 -19.46 -9.59
N MET A 329 4.39 -18.88 -10.31
CA MET A 329 3.00 -19.33 -10.24
C MET A 329 2.82 -20.68 -10.96
N ARG A 330 2.06 -21.57 -10.34
CA ARG A 330 1.72 -22.87 -10.91
C ARG A 330 0.53 -22.77 -11.84
N ALA A 331 0.49 -23.64 -12.85
CA ALA A 331 -0.68 -23.77 -13.72
C ALA A 331 -1.96 -24.09 -12.90
N GLY A 332 -3.09 -23.58 -13.34
CA GLY A 332 -4.38 -23.72 -12.67
C GLY A 332 -4.64 -22.68 -11.58
N ARG A 333 -3.64 -21.90 -11.16
CA ARG A 333 -3.83 -20.84 -10.15
C ARG A 333 -4.50 -19.60 -10.76
N LYS A 334 -5.25 -18.91 -9.94
CA LYS A 334 -5.87 -17.63 -10.32
C LYS A 334 -4.96 -16.46 -9.93
N LEU A 335 -4.74 -15.58 -10.86
CA LEU A 335 -4.07 -14.30 -10.65
C LEU A 335 -5.10 -13.18 -10.87
N THR A 336 -5.26 -12.33 -9.87
CA THR A 336 -6.02 -11.07 -10.00
C THR A 336 -5.02 -9.95 -10.23
N VAL A 337 -5.24 -9.20 -11.31
CA VAL A 337 -4.51 -7.98 -11.63
C VAL A 337 -5.48 -6.82 -11.45
N THR A 338 -5.13 -5.89 -10.60
CA THR A 338 -5.92 -4.69 -10.37
C THR A 338 -5.21 -3.48 -10.96
N TRP A 339 -5.98 -2.57 -11.45
CA TRP A 339 -5.52 -1.28 -11.93
C TRP A 339 -6.31 -0.18 -11.23
N LYS A 340 -5.61 0.83 -10.71
CA LYS A 340 -6.25 1.97 -10.07
C LYS A 340 -5.39 3.21 -10.23
N PHE A 341 -6.00 4.40 -10.28
CA PHE A 341 -5.24 5.62 -10.15
C PHE A 341 -4.51 5.63 -8.79
N TYR A 342 -3.26 6.02 -8.83
CA TYR A 342 -2.52 6.32 -7.62
C TYR A 342 -2.61 7.82 -7.35
N LEU A 343 -3.49 8.14 -6.45
CA LEU A 343 -3.72 9.50 -5.99
C LEU A 343 -3.26 9.54 -4.53
N PRO A 344 -1.98 9.90 -4.28
CA PRO A 344 -1.50 10.05 -2.92
C PRO A 344 -2.40 11.05 -2.21
N HIS A 345 -2.87 10.73 -1.02
CA HIS A 345 -3.81 11.53 -0.22
C HIS A 345 -5.28 11.49 -0.66
N TYR A 346 -5.66 10.72 -1.68
CA TYR A 346 -7.07 10.55 -2.05
C TYR A 346 -7.64 9.26 -1.48
N VAL A 347 -8.85 9.37 -0.95
CA VAL A 347 -9.72 8.22 -0.76
C VAL A 347 -10.20 7.81 -2.15
N GLN A 348 -9.75 6.65 -2.60
CA GLN A 348 -10.22 6.13 -3.88
C GLN A 348 -11.71 5.78 -3.76
N ARG A 349 -12.54 6.39 -4.58
CA ARG A 349 -13.90 5.94 -4.79
C ARG A 349 -13.87 4.64 -5.60
N GLY A 350 -14.84 3.74 -5.39
CA GLY A 350 -14.89 2.42 -6.02
C GLY A 350 -14.85 2.43 -7.55
N ASP A 351 -15.21 3.56 -8.17
CA ASP A 351 -15.35 3.72 -9.63
C ASP A 351 -14.02 3.94 -10.36
N GLN A 352 -12.93 4.19 -9.63
CA GLN A 352 -11.59 4.47 -10.18
C GLN A 352 -10.66 3.26 -10.17
N PHE A 353 -11.25 2.12 -10.06
CA PHE A 353 -10.58 0.85 -9.93
C PHE A 353 -11.16 -0.17 -10.91
N GLY A 354 -10.31 -0.98 -11.47
CA GLY A 354 -10.72 -2.12 -12.28
C GLY A 354 -9.88 -3.35 -11.98
N ALA A 355 -10.45 -4.53 -12.15
CA ALA A 355 -9.78 -5.78 -11.92
C ALA A 355 -9.98 -6.78 -13.06
N LEU A 356 -8.98 -7.61 -13.30
CA LEU A 356 -8.98 -8.74 -14.20
C LEU A 356 -8.52 -9.97 -13.42
N THR A 357 -9.31 -11.03 -13.45
CA THR A 357 -8.89 -12.33 -12.90
C THR A 357 -8.68 -13.31 -14.05
N LEU A 358 -7.51 -13.94 -14.07
CA LEU A 358 -7.12 -14.92 -15.07
C LEU A 358 -6.63 -16.22 -14.42
N THR A 359 -6.58 -17.29 -15.22
CA THR A 359 -5.99 -18.57 -14.81
C THR A 359 -4.61 -18.70 -15.42
N VAL A 360 -3.61 -19.02 -14.62
CA VAL A 360 -2.24 -19.30 -15.09
C VAL A 360 -2.20 -20.67 -15.74
N VAL A 361 -1.61 -20.78 -16.92
CA VAL A 361 -1.48 -22.01 -17.71
C VAL A 361 -0.01 -22.40 -17.91
#